data_9264566706ceff525a03243541180495
#
_entry.id   9264566706ceff525a03243541180495
#
_cell.length_a   1.000
_cell.length_b   1.000
_cell.length_c   1.000
_cell.angle_alpha   90.00
_cell.angle_beta   90.00
_cell.angle_gamma   90.00
#
_symmetry.space_group_name_H-M   'P 1'
#
loop_
_entity.id
_entity.type
_entity.pdbx_description
1 polymer ?
#
loop_
_entity_poly.entity_id
_entity_poly.type
_entity_poly.pdbx_seq_one_letter_code
_entity_poly.pdbx_strand_id
1 'polypeptide(L)'
;MSKIEKLIKVLCPNGIIFKTIGEICETITDYVAAGSFKDLSNNVKYLKEPDYAMLIRTTDIKSNFKGDKFIYINEAAFNYLWRVNLDKESIVLPNIGNCGEVYYLTPNDLPYKRCALATNSILVRSKQVNMKYLKHIFLAKDFQTQLKKIISHSGQTKFNKTDLKKLKIPVPPLEVQEEIVRILDKFGELEAELEAELEARKSQYEFWRDKLFEQNVKEKYIFEDILKSLKTGLNPRKFFKVNTVDAVNYYVTVKELGERNVRYWESKDKINSEGLQRINERSNLEVNDVLFSGTGTIGKVSLIEKEPKNWNVKEGVYILKPKKEKVIPTYLMYLMRSNYMKKLYSDYIVGSPVSSIPMKELKKIKISLPSLQEQERIVNILDKFDKLVNDISEGLPAEIEARRKQYEYYRNKLLSFEELVVNG
;
A
#
# COMPACT_ATOMS: atom_id res chain seq x y z
N MET A 1 17.35 33.89 -1.82
CA MET A 1 17.84 32.98 -2.90
C MET A 1 18.43 31.74 -2.23
N SER A 2 17.91 30.58 -2.56
CA SER A 2 18.41 29.30 -2.00
C SER A 2 19.82 29.00 -2.50
N LYS A 3 20.55 28.09 -1.84
CA LYS A 3 21.89 27.67 -2.28
C LYS A 3 21.88 27.15 -3.71
N ILE A 4 20.86 26.34 -4.06
CA ILE A 4 20.72 25.78 -5.41
C ILE A 4 20.46 26.87 -6.47
N GLU A 5 19.63 27.87 -6.18
CA GLU A 5 19.40 28.98 -7.11
C GLU A 5 20.69 29.78 -7.38
N LYS A 6 21.54 29.97 -6.36
CA LYS A 6 22.83 30.60 -6.51
C LYS A 6 23.77 29.77 -7.39
N LEU A 7 23.85 28.46 -7.14
CA LEU A 7 24.65 27.52 -7.94
C LEU A 7 24.22 27.52 -9.41
N ILE A 8 22.93 27.40 -9.68
CA ILE A 8 22.40 27.43 -11.07
C ILE A 8 22.75 28.75 -11.75
N LYS A 9 22.54 29.89 -11.06
CA LYS A 9 22.84 31.22 -11.62
C LYS A 9 24.31 31.40 -11.95
N VAL A 10 25.22 30.83 -11.15
CA VAL A 10 26.67 30.96 -11.35
C VAL A 10 27.19 29.96 -12.37
N LEU A 11 26.78 28.70 -12.28
CA LEU A 11 27.34 27.62 -13.11
C LEU A 11 26.56 27.38 -14.40
N CYS A 12 25.33 27.85 -14.51
CA CYS A 12 24.47 27.65 -15.67
C CYS A 12 23.75 28.96 -16.09
N PRO A 13 24.47 30.10 -16.26
CA PRO A 13 23.82 31.40 -16.49
C PRO A 13 23.03 31.46 -17.80
N ASN A 14 23.35 30.63 -18.78
CA ASN A 14 22.74 30.60 -20.11
C ASN A 14 21.85 29.37 -20.35
N GLY A 15 21.48 28.63 -19.29
CA GLY A 15 20.72 27.39 -19.39
C GLY A 15 21.56 26.12 -19.21
N ILE A 16 20.96 24.96 -19.41
CA ILE A 16 21.59 23.65 -19.17
C ILE A 16 21.58 22.82 -20.45
N ILE A 17 22.63 22.06 -20.65
CA ILE A 17 22.75 21.15 -21.78
C ILE A 17 21.84 19.92 -21.52
N PHE A 18 21.01 19.62 -22.51
CA PHE A 18 20.25 18.38 -22.54
C PHE A 18 20.97 17.34 -23.38
N LYS A 19 21.11 16.13 -22.83
CA LYS A 19 21.73 15.00 -23.53
C LYS A 19 20.76 13.82 -23.54
N THR A 20 20.90 12.95 -24.52
CA THR A 20 20.16 11.70 -24.58
C THR A 20 20.68 10.71 -23.54
N ILE A 21 19.81 9.82 -23.08
CA ILE A 21 20.19 8.73 -22.17
C ILE A 21 21.31 7.88 -22.78
N GLY A 22 21.29 7.70 -24.11
CA GLY A 22 22.32 6.95 -24.84
C GLY A 22 23.71 7.60 -24.83
N GLU A 23 23.77 8.93 -24.72
CA GLU A 23 25.04 9.66 -24.66
C GLU A 23 25.68 9.62 -23.27
N ILE A 24 24.87 9.60 -22.22
CA ILE A 24 25.36 9.73 -20.83
C ILE A 24 25.54 8.41 -20.10
N CYS A 25 24.86 7.34 -20.55
CA CYS A 25 24.88 6.05 -19.87
C CYS A 25 25.73 5.04 -20.66
N GLU A 26 26.83 4.61 -20.07
CA GLU A 26 27.70 3.57 -20.66
C GLU A 26 27.04 2.18 -20.65
N THR A 27 26.11 1.96 -19.75
CA THR A 27 25.37 0.69 -19.66
C THR A 27 23.88 0.92 -19.76
N ILE A 28 23.26 0.38 -20.81
CA ILE A 28 21.80 0.27 -20.98
C ILE A 28 21.55 -1.12 -21.53
N THR A 29 21.24 -2.06 -20.65
CA THR A 29 21.18 -3.49 -20.98
C THR A 29 19.99 -4.17 -20.31
N ASP A 30 19.70 -5.39 -20.70
CA ASP A 30 18.66 -6.24 -20.12
C ASP A 30 19.09 -7.70 -20.17
N TYR A 31 18.30 -8.58 -19.57
CA TYR A 31 18.53 -10.02 -19.53
C TYR A 31 18.73 -10.63 -20.92
N VAL A 32 17.95 -10.23 -21.92
CA VAL A 32 18.02 -10.77 -23.28
C VAL A 32 19.25 -10.31 -24.07
N ALA A 33 20.00 -9.33 -23.56
CA ALA A 33 21.27 -8.94 -24.15
C ALA A 33 22.39 -9.98 -23.97
N ALA A 34 22.19 -11.01 -23.14
CA ALA A 34 23.14 -12.10 -22.95
C ALA A 34 23.10 -13.14 -24.08
N GLY A 35 21.99 -13.26 -24.83
CA GLY A 35 21.88 -14.19 -25.92
C GLY A 35 20.44 -14.39 -26.44
N SER A 36 20.27 -15.26 -27.43
CA SER A 36 18.94 -15.63 -27.90
C SER A 36 18.13 -16.36 -26.81
N PHE A 37 16.80 -16.44 -26.95
CA PHE A 37 15.96 -17.20 -26.02
C PHE A 37 16.41 -18.66 -25.88
N LYS A 38 16.87 -19.27 -26.96
CA LYS A 38 17.41 -20.64 -26.96
C LYS A 38 18.68 -20.73 -26.15
N ASP A 39 19.61 -19.80 -26.33
CA ASP A 39 20.88 -19.78 -25.59
C ASP A 39 20.65 -19.50 -24.11
N LEU A 40 19.76 -18.57 -23.78
CA LEU A 40 19.37 -18.28 -22.40
C LEU A 40 18.76 -19.51 -21.71
N SER A 41 17.85 -20.23 -22.39
CA SER A 41 17.24 -21.46 -21.87
C SER A 41 18.26 -22.57 -21.63
N ASN A 42 19.30 -22.66 -22.47
CA ASN A 42 20.34 -23.66 -22.34
C ASN A 42 21.34 -23.34 -21.22
N ASN A 43 21.68 -22.06 -21.05
CA ASN A 43 22.75 -21.62 -20.13
C ASN A 43 22.24 -21.16 -18.76
N VAL A 44 20.95 -20.81 -18.63
CA VAL A 44 20.39 -20.28 -17.38
C VAL A 44 19.23 -21.14 -16.92
N LYS A 45 19.51 -22.02 -15.96
CA LYS A 45 18.49 -22.84 -15.29
C LYS A 45 18.08 -22.18 -13.97
N TYR A 46 16.78 -22.03 -13.76
CA TYR A 46 16.21 -21.48 -12.55
C TYR A 46 16.13 -22.53 -11.44
N LEU A 47 16.73 -22.24 -10.31
CA LEU A 47 16.77 -23.08 -9.12
C LEU A 47 15.87 -22.49 -8.04
N LYS A 48 15.20 -23.34 -7.27
CA LYS A 48 14.36 -22.92 -6.14
C LYS A 48 15.16 -22.84 -4.84
N GLU A 49 16.17 -23.67 -4.71
CA GLU A 49 17.06 -23.70 -3.55
C GLU A 49 18.23 -22.71 -3.74
N PRO A 50 18.73 -22.12 -2.65
CA PRO A 50 19.90 -21.25 -2.69
C PRO A 50 21.10 -21.88 -3.40
N ASP A 51 21.73 -21.11 -4.29
CA ASP A 51 22.89 -21.52 -5.06
C ASP A 51 23.87 -20.32 -5.18
N TYR A 52 24.75 -20.31 -6.16
CA TYR A 52 25.82 -19.35 -6.34
C TYR A 52 25.36 -17.88 -6.40
N ALA A 53 24.24 -17.59 -7.07
CA ALA A 53 23.70 -16.24 -7.18
C ALA A 53 22.16 -16.24 -7.20
N MET A 54 21.59 -15.09 -6.83
CA MET A 54 20.16 -14.84 -6.85
C MET A 54 19.78 -14.05 -8.11
N LEU A 55 18.70 -14.44 -8.76
CA LEU A 55 18.13 -13.74 -9.91
C LEU A 55 17.01 -12.80 -9.45
N ILE A 56 17.25 -11.51 -9.51
CA ILE A 56 16.39 -10.46 -8.97
C ILE A 56 15.31 -10.07 -9.99
N ARG A 57 14.05 -10.24 -9.60
CA ARG A 57 12.87 -9.78 -10.35
C ARG A 57 12.40 -8.43 -9.81
N THR A 58 11.68 -7.66 -10.61
CA THR A 58 11.05 -6.40 -10.15
C THR A 58 10.04 -6.62 -9.03
N THR A 59 9.38 -7.78 -8.99
CA THR A 59 8.49 -8.18 -7.89
C THR A 59 9.23 -8.36 -6.57
N ASP A 60 10.47 -8.86 -6.60
CA ASP A 60 11.31 -9.04 -5.41
C ASP A 60 11.73 -7.68 -4.86
N ILE A 61 12.13 -6.74 -5.72
CA ILE A 61 12.47 -5.37 -5.35
C ILE A 61 11.25 -4.68 -4.72
N LYS A 62 10.09 -4.78 -5.37
CA LYS A 62 8.85 -4.14 -4.93
C LYS A 62 8.36 -4.64 -3.56
N SER A 63 8.60 -5.92 -3.25
CA SER A 63 8.31 -6.49 -1.94
C SER A 63 9.39 -6.19 -0.89
N ASN A 64 10.41 -5.39 -1.24
CA ASN A 64 11.60 -5.19 -0.40
C ASN A 64 12.21 -6.52 0.08
N PHE A 65 12.27 -7.49 -0.84
CA PHE A 65 12.80 -8.83 -0.61
C PHE A 65 12.15 -9.61 0.56
N LYS A 66 10.90 -9.32 0.89
CA LYS A 66 10.13 -10.00 1.96
C LYS A 66 9.41 -11.27 1.48
N GLY A 67 9.62 -11.70 0.23
CA GLY A 67 9.03 -12.92 -0.33
C GLY A 67 9.70 -14.20 0.19
N ASP A 68 9.09 -15.35 -0.12
CA ASP A 68 9.57 -16.71 0.20
C ASP A 68 9.95 -17.54 -1.05
N LYS A 69 9.71 -17.00 -2.25
CA LYS A 69 9.90 -17.70 -3.54
C LYS A 69 10.91 -17.00 -4.42
N PHE A 70 12.16 -17.05 -4.00
CA PHE A 70 13.27 -16.50 -4.78
C PHE A 70 13.74 -17.47 -5.86
N ILE A 71 14.44 -16.95 -6.87
CA ILE A 71 15.05 -17.73 -7.94
C ILE A 71 16.56 -17.62 -7.78
N TYR A 72 17.22 -18.77 -7.86
CA TYR A 72 18.68 -18.86 -7.81
C TYR A 72 19.24 -19.41 -9.11
N ILE A 73 20.53 -19.18 -9.34
CA ILE A 73 21.27 -19.65 -10.52
C ILE A 73 22.67 -20.08 -10.08
N ASN A 74 23.22 -21.05 -10.81
CA ASN A 74 24.58 -21.54 -10.59
C ASN A 74 25.65 -20.55 -11.12
N GLU A 75 26.91 -20.84 -10.85
CA GLU A 75 28.04 -19.99 -11.23
C GLU A 75 28.15 -19.79 -12.75
N ALA A 76 27.97 -20.83 -13.53
CA ALA A 76 28.04 -20.74 -14.99
C ALA A 76 26.97 -19.80 -15.55
N ALA A 77 25.73 -19.88 -15.05
CA ALA A 77 24.64 -19.00 -15.44
C ALA A 77 24.90 -17.54 -14.99
N PHE A 78 25.44 -17.34 -13.79
CA PHE A 78 25.81 -15.99 -13.30
C PHE A 78 26.88 -15.36 -14.19
N ASN A 79 27.92 -16.10 -14.54
CA ASN A 79 28.99 -15.64 -15.42
C ASN A 79 28.47 -15.38 -16.85
N TYR A 80 27.53 -16.21 -17.33
CA TYR A 80 26.86 -15.98 -18.62
C TYR A 80 26.05 -14.69 -18.64
N LEU A 81 25.40 -14.34 -17.51
CA LEU A 81 24.60 -13.13 -17.34
C LEU A 81 25.41 -11.90 -16.91
N TRP A 82 26.73 -11.86 -17.09
CA TRP A 82 27.63 -10.81 -16.60
C TRP A 82 27.18 -9.38 -16.91
N ARG A 83 26.45 -9.18 -18.02
CA ARG A 83 25.96 -7.86 -18.45
C ARG A 83 24.88 -7.29 -17.54
N VAL A 84 24.19 -8.13 -16.80
CA VAL A 84 23.09 -7.74 -15.93
C VAL A 84 23.37 -8.07 -14.45
N ASN A 85 24.64 -8.32 -14.10
CA ASN A 85 25.05 -8.47 -12.71
C ASN A 85 24.86 -7.16 -11.94
N LEU A 86 24.31 -7.26 -10.73
CA LEU A 86 24.03 -6.13 -9.85
C LEU A 86 25.20 -5.88 -8.87
N ASP A 87 26.39 -5.82 -9.41
CA ASP A 87 27.68 -5.65 -8.71
C ASP A 87 28.07 -4.21 -8.41
N LYS A 88 27.30 -3.24 -8.93
CA LYS A 88 27.51 -1.80 -8.80
C LYS A 88 26.19 -1.07 -8.69
N GLU A 89 26.25 0.20 -8.29
CA GLU A 89 25.10 1.10 -8.38
C GLU A 89 24.40 0.98 -9.72
N SER A 90 23.09 0.80 -9.69
CA SER A 90 22.29 0.56 -10.87
C SER A 90 20.89 1.15 -10.73
N ILE A 91 20.36 1.67 -11.83
CA ILE A 91 18.93 1.95 -11.93
C ILE A 91 18.30 0.82 -12.72
N VAL A 92 17.20 0.27 -12.19
CA VAL A 92 16.41 -0.77 -12.83
C VAL A 92 15.06 -0.18 -13.22
N LEU A 93 14.74 -0.28 -14.51
CA LEU A 93 13.48 0.18 -15.09
C LEU A 93 12.67 -1.03 -15.58
N PRO A 94 11.53 -1.37 -14.98
CA PRO A 94 10.60 -2.34 -15.56
C PRO A 94 10.18 -1.88 -16.96
N ASN A 95 10.45 -2.68 -17.98
CA ASN A 95 10.14 -2.32 -19.35
C ASN A 95 8.97 -3.12 -19.94
N ILE A 96 8.39 -4.02 -19.16
CA ILE A 96 7.18 -4.80 -19.47
C ILE A 96 6.27 -4.81 -18.23
N GLY A 97 5.01 -4.45 -18.41
CA GLY A 97 3.99 -4.39 -17.36
C GLY A 97 4.01 -3.07 -16.61
N ASN A 98 4.76 -2.96 -15.53
CA ASN A 98 4.84 -1.76 -14.67
C ASN A 98 5.80 -0.70 -15.23
N CYS A 99 5.65 -0.34 -16.50
CA CYS A 99 6.47 0.68 -17.13
C CYS A 99 6.31 2.03 -16.42
N GLY A 100 7.44 2.67 -16.09
CA GLY A 100 7.48 3.95 -15.38
C GLY A 100 7.93 3.86 -13.93
N GLU A 101 7.93 2.68 -13.32
CA GLU A 101 8.59 2.47 -12.03
C GLU A 101 10.12 2.61 -12.19
N VAL A 102 10.77 3.12 -11.14
CA VAL A 102 12.22 3.37 -11.13
C VAL A 102 12.78 2.83 -9.82
N TYR A 103 13.72 1.91 -9.91
CA TYR A 103 14.40 1.34 -8.75
C TYR A 103 15.89 1.70 -8.80
N TYR A 104 16.40 2.27 -7.73
CA TYR A 104 17.82 2.49 -7.51
C TYR A 104 18.32 1.42 -6.55
N LEU A 105 19.37 0.71 -6.94
CA LEU A 105 19.94 -0.40 -6.17
C LEU A 105 21.44 -0.24 -6.07
N THR A 106 21.97 -0.44 -4.88
CA THR A 106 23.38 -0.68 -4.62
C THR A 106 23.61 -2.14 -4.24
N PRO A 107 24.83 -2.68 -4.32
CA PRO A 107 25.11 -4.03 -3.84
C PRO A 107 24.72 -4.28 -2.38
N ASN A 108 24.72 -3.22 -1.55
CA ASN A 108 24.36 -3.31 -0.13
C ASN A 108 22.85 -3.44 0.11
N ASP A 109 22.02 -3.07 -0.87
CA ASP A 109 20.56 -3.19 -0.78
C ASP A 109 20.06 -4.60 -1.12
N LEU A 110 20.95 -5.46 -1.63
CA LEU A 110 20.59 -6.78 -2.15
C LEU A 110 20.65 -7.85 -1.06
N PRO A 111 19.68 -8.78 -1.04
CA PRO A 111 19.57 -9.79 0.00
C PRO A 111 20.60 -10.93 -0.14
N TYR A 112 21.34 -10.97 -1.24
CA TYR A 112 22.28 -12.03 -1.56
C TYR A 112 23.61 -11.46 -2.07
N LYS A 113 24.73 -12.13 -1.76
CA LYS A 113 26.09 -11.65 -2.08
C LYS A 113 26.32 -11.45 -3.59
N ARG A 114 25.70 -12.27 -4.43
CA ARG A 114 25.79 -12.18 -5.90
C ARG A 114 24.37 -12.16 -6.45
N CYS A 115 24.08 -11.11 -7.23
CA CYS A 115 22.76 -10.93 -7.82
C CYS A 115 22.89 -10.56 -9.29
N ALA A 116 21.99 -11.09 -10.11
CA ALA A 116 21.81 -10.71 -11.50
C ALA A 116 20.35 -10.30 -11.75
N LEU A 117 20.11 -9.36 -12.66
CA LEU A 117 18.78 -8.90 -12.99
C LEU A 117 18.06 -9.93 -13.86
N ALA A 118 16.79 -10.21 -13.52
CA ALA A 118 15.90 -11.09 -14.28
C ALA A 118 15.31 -10.40 -15.52
N THR A 119 14.44 -11.08 -16.23
CA THR A 119 13.71 -10.58 -17.41
C THR A 119 12.79 -9.38 -17.06
N ASN A 120 12.33 -8.70 -18.12
CA ASN A 120 11.32 -7.63 -18.08
C ASN A 120 11.76 -6.34 -17.41
N SER A 121 13.06 -6.10 -17.35
CA SER A 121 13.63 -4.85 -16.87
C SER A 121 14.93 -4.48 -17.58
N ILE A 122 15.18 -3.18 -17.64
CA ILE A 122 16.40 -2.59 -18.21
C ILE A 122 17.26 -2.10 -17.05
N LEU A 123 18.54 -2.45 -17.11
CA LEU A 123 19.59 -1.96 -16.21
C LEU A 123 20.28 -0.77 -16.86
N VAL A 124 20.40 0.33 -16.09
CA VAL A 124 21.03 1.58 -16.53
C VAL A 124 22.14 1.97 -15.55
N ARG A 125 23.30 2.37 -16.10
CA ARG A 125 24.44 2.91 -15.34
C ARG A 125 25.06 4.09 -16.07
N SER A 126 25.54 5.06 -15.31
CA SER A 126 26.28 6.21 -15.83
C SER A 126 27.49 6.52 -14.95
N LYS A 127 28.61 6.91 -15.60
CA LYS A 127 29.78 7.51 -14.95
C LYS A 127 29.86 9.02 -15.16
N GLN A 128 29.03 9.55 -16.06
CA GLN A 128 29.03 10.97 -16.42
C GLN A 128 28.06 11.79 -15.56
N VAL A 129 27.07 11.10 -14.92
CA VAL A 129 26.01 11.72 -14.15
C VAL A 129 25.92 11.00 -12.80
N ASN A 130 25.69 11.75 -11.75
CA ASN A 130 25.42 11.17 -10.44
C ASN A 130 24.21 10.22 -10.52
N MET A 131 24.36 8.98 -10.09
CA MET A 131 23.33 7.94 -10.24
C MET A 131 22.05 8.23 -9.44
N LYS A 132 22.16 8.88 -8.27
CA LYS A 132 21.01 9.33 -7.51
C LYS A 132 20.29 10.50 -8.18
N TYR A 133 21.06 11.42 -8.80
CA TYR A 133 20.47 12.47 -9.64
C TYR A 133 19.68 11.85 -10.80
N LEU A 134 20.27 10.88 -11.48
CA LEU A 134 19.61 10.16 -12.58
C LEU A 134 18.32 9.45 -12.12
N LYS A 135 18.32 8.83 -10.93
CA LYS A 135 17.10 8.29 -10.29
C LYS A 135 16.01 9.35 -10.17
N HIS A 136 16.35 10.53 -9.62
CA HIS A 136 15.38 11.61 -9.43
C HIS A 136 14.87 12.17 -10.76
N ILE A 137 15.73 12.29 -11.78
CA ILE A 137 15.33 12.65 -13.16
C ILE A 137 14.33 11.63 -13.71
N PHE A 138 14.59 10.33 -13.58
CA PHE A 138 13.69 9.30 -14.09
C PHE A 138 12.33 9.29 -13.40
N LEU A 139 12.26 9.73 -12.15
CA LEU A 139 11.01 9.91 -11.40
C LEU A 139 10.31 11.24 -11.72
N ALA A 140 10.99 12.23 -12.32
CA ALA A 140 10.43 13.54 -12.58
C ALA A 140 9.34 13.50 -13.67
N LYS A 141 8.37 14.42 -13.57
CA LYS A 141 7.21 14.50 -14.48
C LYS A 141 7.62 14.60 -15.96
N ASP A 142 8.65 15.37 -16.27
CA ASP A 142 9.07 15.61 -17.65
C ASP A 142 9.63 14.33 -18.29
N PHE A 143 10.48 13.59 -17.57
CA PHE A 143 10.97 12.31 -18.04
C PHE A 143 9.84 11.28 -18.15
N GLN A 144 8.97 11.18 -17.16
CA GLN A 144 7.82 10.26 -17.18
C GLN A 144 6.86 10.58 -18.34
N THR A 145 6.74 11.84 -18.71
CA THR A 145 5.96 12.27 -19.88
C THR A 145 6.60 11.82 -21.18
N GLN A 146 7.92 11.93 -21.31
CA GLN A 146 8.65 11.41 -22.47
C GLN A 146 8.57 9.87 -22.53
N LEU A 147 8.76 9.18 -21.40
CA LEU A 147 8.68 7.73 -21.31
C LEU A 147 7.29 7.21 -21.74
N LYS A 148 6.21 7.85 -21.31
CA LYS A 148 4.85 7.49 -21.73
C LYS A 148 4.65 7.52 -23.25
N LYS A 149 5.34 8.40 -23.97
CA LYS A 149 5.23 8.49 -25.43
C LYS A 149 5.86 7.31 -26.17
N ILE A 150 6.82 6.63 -25.55
CA ILE A 150 7.50 5.45 -26.14
C ILE A 150 6.93 4.12 -25.65
N ILE A 151 6.00 4.14 -24.70
CA ILE A 151 5.30 2.93 -24.21
C ILE A 151 4.26 2.50 -25.24
N SER A 152 4.38 1.26 -25.71
CA SER A 152 3.36 0.61 -26.55
C SER A 152 2.25 0.02 -25.68
N HIS A 153 1.01 0.21 -26.10
CA HIS A 153 -0.20 -0.31 -25.43
C HIS A 153 -0.87 -1.46 -26.21
N SER A 154 -0.26 -1.98 -27.27
CA SER A 154 -0.77 -3.13 -28.00
C SER A 154 -0.51 -4.42 -27.22
N GLY A 155 -1.50 -4.87 -26.45
CA GLY A 155 -1.36 -6.00 -25.54
C GLY A 155 -0.78 -5.61 -24.19
N GLN A 156 0.32 -6.24 -23.77
CA GLN A 156 1.03 -5.86 -22.54
C GLN A 156 1.84 -4.57 -22.75
N THR A 157 1.73 -3.62 -21.82
CA THR A 157 2.50 -2.36 -21.84
C THR A 157 4.00 -2.65 -21.86
N LYS A 158 4.72 -2.05 -22.80
CA LYS A 158 6.18 -2.25 -22.93
C LYS A 158 6.87 -1.10 -23.65
N PHE A 159 8.16 -0.92 -23.35
CA PHE A 159 9.08 -0.10 -24.13
C PHE A 159 10.43 -0.81 -24.32
N ASN A 160 11.24 -0.34 -25.25
CA ASN A 160 12.53 -0.94 -25.57
C ASN A 160 13.73 -0.04 -25.27
N LYS A 161 14.93 -0.62 -25.23
CA LYS A 161 16.19 0.10 -24.95
C LYS A 161 16.51 1.15 -26.02
N THR A 162 16.17 0.89 -27.28
CA THR A 162 16.49 1.77 -28.39
C THR A 162 15.75 3.10 -28.27
N ASP A 163 14.48 3.06 -27.89
CA ASP A 163 13.67 4.26 -27.70
C ASP A 163 14.00 4.97 -26.38
N LEU A 164 14.29 4.19 -25.31
CA LEU A 164 14.79 4.77 -24.05
C LEU A 164 16.06 5.60 -24.27
N LYS A 165 17.03 5.11 -25.07
CA LYS A 165 18.28 5.81 -25.38
C LYS A 165 18.09 7.18 -26.03
N LYS A 166 16.97 7.42 -26.71
CA LYS A 166 16.67 8.69 -27.40
C LYS A 166 16.08 9.76 -26.47
N LEU A 167 15.62 9.40 -25.29
CA LEU A 167 15.04 10.36 -24.35
C LEU A 167 16.10 11.32 -23.84
N LYS A 168 15.76 12.60 -23.78
CA LYS A 168 16.66 13.67 -23.37
C LYS A 168 16.45 14.04 -21.91
N ILE A 169 17.54 14.30 -21.21
CA ILE A 169 17.51 14.79 -19.84
C ILE A 169 18.47 15.97 -19.65
N PRO A 170 18.21 16.88 -18.70
CA PRO A 170 19.13 17.93 -18.33
C PRO A 170 20.37 17.35 -17.63
N VAL A 171 21.55 17.86 -18.00
CA VAL A 171 22.83 17.45 -17.41
C VAL A 171 23.56 18.70 -16.90
N PRO A 172 23.17 19.22 -15.74
CA PRO A 172 23.90 20.34 -15.11
C PRO A 172 25.26 19.89 -14.58
N PRO A 173 26.15 20.84 -14.22
CA PRO A 173 27.40 20.54 -13.53
C PRO A 173 27.22 19.67 -12.30
N LEU A 174 28.23 18.88 -11.94
CA LEU A 174 28.16 17.89 -10.88
C LEU A 174 27.76 18.50 -9.53
N GLU A 175 28.24 19.70 -9.22
CA GLU A 175 27.92 20.43 -7.97
C GLU A 175 26.42 20.75 -7.86
N VAL A 176 25.76 21.03 -8.99
CA VAL A 176 24.32 21.25 -9.04
C VAL A 176 23.57 19.94 -8.85
N GLN A 177 24.05 18.85 -9.48
CA GLN A 177 23.47 17.52 -9.31
C GLN A 177 23.55 17.06 -7.84
N GLU A 178 24.71 17.22 -7.20
CA GLU A 178 24.93 16.84 -5.80
C GLU A 178 24.03 17.62 -4.84
N GLU A 179 23.86 18.93 -5.05
CA GLU A 179 22.99 19.73 -4.20
C GLU A 179 21.51 19.37 -4.40
N ILE A 180 21.09 19.05 -5.62
CA ILE A 180 19.74 18.53 -5.90
C ILE A 180 19.52 17.19 -5.18
N VAL A 181 20.48 16.27 -5.31
CA VAL A 181 20.42 14.96 -4.62
C VAL A 181 20.33 15.16 -3.12
N ARG A 182 21.18 16.02 -2.54
CA ARG A 182 21.16 16.31 -1.09
C ARG A 182 19.79 16.80 -0.61
N ILE A 183 19.14 17.65 -1.40
CA ILE A 183 17.79 18.16 -1.05
C ILE A 183 16.76 17.06 -1.19
N LEU A 184 16.74 16.34 -2.31
CA LEU A 184 15.70 15.34 -2.61
C LEU A 184 15.82 14.06 -1.77
N ASP A 185 17.05 13.60 -1.50
CA ASP A 185 17.28 12.44 -0.63
C ASP A 185 16.79 12.72 0.79
N LYS A 186 16.94 13.97 1.30
CA LYS A 186 16.42 14.33 2.61
C LYS A 186 14.89 14.21 2.73
N PHE A 187 14.15 14.48 1.66
CA PHE A 187 12.71 14.22 1.65
C PHE A 187 12.40 12.71 1.73
N GLY A 188 13.18 11.88 1.02
CA GLY A 188 13.03 10.43 1.09
C GLY A 188 13.36 9.85 2.47
N GLU A 189 14.39 10.37 3.14
CA GLU A 189 14.75 10.01 4.53
C GLU A 189 13.61 10.35 5.48
N LEU A 190 13.07 11.57 5.42
CA LEU A 190 11.95 12.00 6.25
C LEU A 190 10.67 11.18 6.02
N GLU A 191 10.39 10.79 4.77
CA GLU A 191 9.27 9.91 4.45
C GLU A 191 9.47 8.52 5.07
N ALA A 192 10.66 7.95 4.93
CA ALA A 192 10.99 6.64 5.50
C ALA A 192 10.93 6.66 7.05
N GLU A 193 11.37 7.74 7.68
CA GLU A 193 11.24 7.92 9.15
C GLU A 193 9.77 7.95 9.58
N LEU A 194 8.92 8.68 8.89
CA LEU A 194 7.48 8.74 9.18
C LEU A 194 6.77 7.40 8.95
N GLU A 195 7.14 6.67 7.90
CA GLU A 195 6.60 5.32 7.67
C GLU A 195 7.04 4.34 8.77
N ALA A 196 8.29 4.39 9.21
CA ALA A 196 8.80 3.60 10.32
C ALA A 196 8.10 3.96 11.64
N GLU A 197 7.86 5.25 11.89
CA GLU A 197 7.09 5.71 13.06
C GLU A 197 5.65 5.20 12.99
N LEU A 198 4.99 5.27 11.84
CA LEU A 198 3.63 4.76 11.67
C LEU A 198 3.55 3.26 12.03
N GLU A 199 4.46 2.44 11.54
CA GLU A 199 4.50 1.01 11.86
C GLU A 199 4.79 0.75 13.35
N ALA A 200 5.69 1.52 13.95
CA ALA A 200 5.96 1.44 15.39
C ALA A 200 4.71 1.82 16.22
N ARG A 201 4.00 2.89 15.83
CA ARG A 201 2.77 3.34 16.50
C ARG A 201 1.61 2.36 16.32
N LYS A 202 1.48 1.72 15.15
CA LYS A 202 0.49 0.64 14.94
C LYS A 202 0.77 -0.54 15.88
N SER A 203 2.02 -1.00 15.95
CA SER A 203 2.42 -2.07 16.85
C SER A 203 2.18 -1.72 18.33
N GLN A 204 2.48 -0.48 18.71
CA GLN A 204 2.22 0.04 20.04
C GLN A 204 0.71 0.11 20.34
N TYR A 205 -0.09 0.58 19.39
CA TYR A 205 -1.55 0.62 19.51
C TYR A 205 -2.14 -0.78 19.70
N GLU A 206 -1.73 -1.76 18.89
CA GLU A 206 -2.20 -3.14 19.02
C GLU A 206 -1.84 -3.74 20.37
N PHE A 207 -0.59 -3.55 20.82
CA PHE A 207 -0.15 -4.01 22.14
C PHE A 207 -0.98 -3.41 23.28
N TRP A 208 -1.15 -2.09 23.31
CA TRP A 208 -1.91 -1.43 24.38
C TRP A 208 -3.39 -1.76 24.33
N ARG A 209 -3.99 -1.80 23.12
CA ARG A 209 -5.36 -2.26 22.96
C ARG A 209 -5.54 -3.61 23.61
N ASP A 210 -4.74 -4.60 23.25
CA ASP A 210 -4.89 -5.94 23.76
C ASP A 210 -4.65 -6.03 25.26
N LYS A 211 -3.64 -5.33 25.78
CA LYS A 211 -3.37 -5.26 27.22
C LYS A 211 -4.51 -4.63 28.04
N LEU A 212 -5.18 -3.61 27.51
CA LEU A 212 -6.31 -2.97 28.16
C LEU A 212 -7.54 -3.91 28.28
N PHE A 213 -7.70 -4.82 27.33
CA PHE A 213 -8.78 -5.81 27.36
C PHE A 213 -8.43 -7.11 28.10
N GLU A 214 -7.16 -7.40 28.33
CA GLU A 214 -6.70 -8.56 29.13
C GLU A 214 -6.77 -8.33 30.65
N GLN A 215 -7.08 -7.14 31.12
CA GLN A 215 -7.15 -6.83 32.55
C GLN A 215 -8.23 -7.69 33.24
N ASN A 216 -7.88 -8.24 34.42
CA ASN A 216 -8.77 -9.08 35.22
C ASN A 216 -9.96 -8.26 35.77
N VAL A 217 -11.01 -8.20 35.00
CA VAL A 217 -12.27 -7.58 35.41
C VAL A 217 -13.12 -8.64 36.12
N LYS A 218 -13.65 -8.32 37.32
CA LYS A 218 -14.39 -9.25 38.14
C LYS A 218 -15.78 -9.57 37.59
N GLU A 219 -16.43 -8.65 36.88
CA GLU A 219 -17.80 -8.83 36.40
C GLU A 219 -17.84 -9.56 35.06
N LYS A 220 -18.50 -10.68 35.03
CA LYS A 220 -18.68 -11.51 33.84
C LYS A 220 -20.10 -11.39 33.30
N TYR A 221 -20.23 -11.23 31.98
CA TYR A 221 -21.50 -11.14 31.27
C TYR A 221 -21.55 -12.20 30.16
N ILE A 222 -22.74 -12.64 29.82
CA ILE A 222 -22.98 -13.31 28.54
C ILE A 222 -23.10 -12.23 27.48
N PHE A 223 -22.47 -12.42 26.31
CA PHE A 223 -22.39 -11.39 25.27
C PHE A 223 -23.76 -10.86 24.83
N GLU A 224 -24.78 -11.73 24.82
CA GLU A 224 -26.16 -11.32 24.55
C GLU A 224 -26.73 -10.35 25.59
N ASP A 225 -26.30 -10.46 26.84
CA ASP A 225 -26.86 -9.65 27.94
C ASP A 225 -26.48 -8.16 27.84
N ILE A 226 -25.43 -7.83 27.09
CA ILE A 226 -24.96 -6.47 26.85
C ILE A 226 -25.51 -5.85 25.56
N LEU A 227 -26.28 -6.64 24.79
CA LEU A 227 -26.88 -6.22 23.54
C LEU A 227 -28.39 -6.10 23.63
N LYS A 228 -28.97 -5.05 23.05
CA LYS A 228 -30.41 -4.96 22.78
C LYS A 228 -30.80 -5.97 21.70
N SER A 229 -29.96 -6.15 20.70
CA SER A 229 -30.15 -7.15 19.65
C SER A 229 -28.85 -7.47 18.92
N LEU A 230 -28.77 -8.68 18.38
CA LEU A 230 -27.79 -9.13 17.41
C LEU A 230 -28.52 -9.64 16.18
N LYS A 231 -28.39 -8.95 15.07
CA LYS A 231 -29.08 -9.26 13.80
C LYS A 231 -28.07 -9.32 12.65
N THR A 232 -28.52 -9.62 11.44
CA THR A 232 -27.74 -9.58 10.21
C THR A 232 -28.60 -9.05 9.08
N GLY A 233 -28.00 -8.51 8.04
CA GLY A 233 -28.70 -8.08 6.84
C GLY A 233 -29.39 -9.21 6.09
N LEU A 234 -29.93 -8.94 4.92
CA LEU A 234 -30.59 -9.91 4.04
C LEU A 234 -29.72 -10.27 2.85
N ASN A 235 -29.81 -11.54 2.42
CA ASN A 235 -29.24 -11.98 1.16
C ASN A 235 -30.18 -11.59 0.00
N PRO A 236 -29.70 -10.97 -1.09
CA PRO A 236 -30.57 -10.52 -2.19
C PRO A 236 -31.29 -11.65 -2.90
N ARG A 237 -30.67 -12.82 -3.05
CA ARG A 237 -31.11 -13.94 -3.91
C ARG A 237 -32.59 -14.32 -3.80
N LYS A 238 -33.25 -14.10 -2.64
CA LYS A 238 -34.61 -14.48 -2.40
C LYS A 238 -35.59 -13.31 -2.22
N PHE A 239 -35.07 -12.08 -2.03
CA PHE A 239 -35.88 -10.97 -1.55
C PHE A 239 -35.87 -9.76 -2.48
N PHE A 240 -34.77 -9.46 -3.15
CA PHE A 240 -34.61 -8.32 -4.07
C PHE A 240 -33.45 -8.56 -5.02
N LYS A 241 -33.34 -7.72 -6.06
CA LYS A 241 -32.21 -7.72 -7.02
C LYS A 241 -31.25 -6.59 -6.69
N VAL A 242 -29.94 -6.83 -6.91
CA VAL A 242 -28.88 -5.82 -6.82
C VAL A 242 -28.60 -5.23 -8.19
N ASN A 243 -28.18 -3.97 -8.21
CA ASN A 243 -27.74 -3.25 -9.40
C ASN A 243 -28.79 -3.17 -10.49
N THR A 244 -30.07 -3.04 -10.11
CA THR A 244 -31.18 -2.71 -11.03
C THR A 244 -31.10 -1.24 -11.46
N VAL A 245 -31.79 -0.89 -12.54
CA VAL A 245 -31.77 0.49 -13.11
C VAL A 245 -32.24 1.54 -12.08
N ASP A 246 -33.14 1.18 -11.19
CA ASP A 246 -33.72 2.00 -10.13
C ASP A 246 -32.95 1.90 -8.79
N ALA A 247 -31.82 1.20 -8.75
CA ALA A 247 -31.01 1.02 -7.54
C ALA A 247 -30.19 2.26 -7.20
N VAL A 248 -30.58 2.97 -6.15
CA VAL A 248 -29.93 4.22 -5.69
C VAL A 248 -29.29 4.12 -4.31
N ASN A 249 -29.68 3.10 -3.50
CA ASN A 249 -29.21 2.92 -2.13
C ASN A 249 -28.01 1.96 -2.11
N TYR A 250 -27.05 2.18 -1.21
CA TYR A 250 -25.86 1.33 -1.13
C TYR A 250 -26.13 0.03 -0.36
N TYR A 251 -25.57 -1.06 -0.85
CA TYR A 251 -25.66 -2.36 -0.25
C TYR A 251 -24.29 -2.82 0.23
N VAL A 252 -24.04 -2.61 1.52
CA VAL A 252 -22.74 -2.74 2.17
C VAL A 252 -22.38 -4.19 2.44
N THR A 253 -21.16 -4.56 2.09
CA THR A 253 -20.57 -5.88 2.36
C THR A 253 -19.42 -5.77 3.37
N VAL A 254 -18.73 -6.87 3.64
CA VAL A 254 -17.53 -6.88 4.50
C VAL A 254 -16.40 -5.99 3.95
N LYS A 255 -16.39 -5.67 2.64
CA LYS A 255 -15.35 -4.86 2.00
C LYS A 255 -15.38 -3.42 2.47
N GLU A 256 -16.58 -2.89 2.68
CA GLU A 256 -16.81 -1.50 3.06
C GLU A 256 -16.70 -1.25 4.57
N LEU A 257 -16.50 -2.30 5.39
CA LEU A 257 -16.15 -2.15 6.80
C LEU A 257 -14.71 -1.65 6.92
N GLY A 258 -14.57 -0.37 7.27
CA GLY A 258 -13.27 0.28 7.51
C GLY A 258 -12.76 0.03 8.93
N GLU A 259 -11.64 0.67 9.27
CA GLU A 259 -11.04 0.54 10.61
C GLU A 259 -11.93 1.10 11.72
N ARG A 260 -12.63 2.20 11.48
CA ARG A 260 -13.57 2.80 12.43
C ARG A 260 -14.96 2.95 11.83
N ASN A 261 -15.03 3.59 10.67
CA ASN A 261 -16.25 3.98 10.00
C ASN A 261 -16.60 3.04 8.85
N VAL A 262 -17.89 2.97 8.53
CA VAL A 262 -18.38 2.26 7.35
C VAL A 262 -18.21 3.15 6.13
N ARG A 263 -17.47 2.70 5.13
CA ARG A 263 -17.25 3.40 3.85
C ARG A 263 -18.34 3.00 2.85
N TYR A 264 -19.60 3.17 3.22
CA TYR A 264 -20.75 2.72 2.42
C TYR A 264 -20.78 3.29 1.00
N TRP A 265 -20.22 4.49 0.78
CA TRP A 265 -20.12 5.14 -0.54
C TRP A 265 -19.15 4.45 -1.50
N GLU A 266 -18.27 3.61 -1.02
CA GLU A 266 -17.35 2.80 -1.84
C GLU A 266 -18.03 1.53 -2.38
N SER A 267 -19.22 1.19 -1.88
CA SER A 267 -19.94 -0.01 -2.33
C SER A 267 -20.32 0.10 -3.80
N LYS A 268 -19.92 -0.93 -4.55
CA LYS A 268 -20.31 -1.09 -5.96
C LYS A 268 -21.72 -1.66 -6.11
N ASP A 269 -22.21 -2.34 -5.07
CA ASP A 269 -23.53 -2.94 -5.07
C ASP A 269 -24.57 -1.94 -4.57
N LYS A 270 -25.66 -1.79 -5.35
CA LYS A 270 -26.80 -0.94 -5.00
C LYS A 270 -28.10 -1.70 -5.01
N ILE A 271 -29.05 -1.22 -4.25
CA ILE A 271 -30.41 -1.71 -4.15
C ILE A 271 -31.43 -0.60 -4.33
N ASN A 272 -32.63 -0.95 -4.77
CA ASN A 272 -33.72 0.01 -4.86
C ASN A 272 -34.37 0.27 -3.49
N SER A 273 -35.33 1.20 -3.43
CA SER A 273 -35.98 1.60 -2.17
C SER A 273 -36.76 0.45 -1.53
N GLU A 274 -37.39 -0.42 -2.32
CA GLU A 274 -38.09 -1.61 -1.79
C GLU A 274 -37.11 -2.59 -1.13
N GLY A 275 -35.95 -2.85 -1.77
CA GLY A 275 -34.88 -3.67 -1.21
C GLY A 275 -34.35 -3.11 0.11
N LEU A 276 -34.12 -1.79 0.18
CA LEU A 276 -33.71 -1.13 1.41
C LEU A 276 -34.74 -1.26 2.51
N GLN A 277 -36.02 -1.03 2.21
CA GLN A 277 -37.11 -1.18 3.17
C GLN A 277 -37.17 -2.60 3.75
N ARG A 278 -37.12 -3.62 2.90
CA ARG A 278 -37.10 -5.02 3.34
C ARG A 278 -35.95 -5.38 4.27
N ILE A 279 -34.76 -4.81 4.01
CA ILE A 279 -33.61 -5.02 4.90
C ILE A 279 -33.85 -4.28 6.22
N ASN A 280 -34.38 -3.06 6.20
CA ASN A 280 -34.65 -2.26 7.38
C ASN A 280 -35.70 -2.95 8.32
N GLU A 281 -36.71 -3.59 7.78
CA GLU A 281 -37.69 -4.37 8.57
C GLU A 281 -37.01 -5.49 9.36
N ARG A 282 -35.95 -6.10 8.81
CA ARG A 282 -35.19 -7.14 9.50
C ARG A 282 -34.15 -6.56 10.45
N SER A 283 -33.44 -5.54 10.03
CA SER A 283 -32.27 -5.02 10.71
C SER A 283 -32.15 -3.51 10.50
N ASN A 284 -33.00 -2.75 11.19
CA ASN A 284 -32.93 -1.29 11.16
C ASN A 284 -31.63 -0.81 11.77
N LEU A 285 -30.77 -0.17 10.94
CA LEU A 285 -29.50 0.41 11.39
C LEU A 285 -29.73 1.72 12.13
N GLU A 286 -28.98 1.96 13.18
CA GLU A 286 -29.01 3.18 13.98
C GLU A 286 -27.60 3.67 14.28
N VAL A 287 -27.49 4.95 14.61
CA VAL A 287 -26.24 5.52 15.14
C VAL A 287 -25.86 4.79 16.42
N ASN A 288 -24.60 4.46 16.56
CA ASN A 288 -23.98 3.65 17.62
C ASN A 288 -24.17 2.13 17.47
N ASP A 289 -24.75 1.63 16.38
CA ASP A 289 -24.65 0.21 16.08
C ASP A 289 -23.20 -0.16 15.71
N VAL A 290 -22.74 -1.30 16.21
CA VAL A 290 -21.43 -1.86 15.86
C VAL A 290 -21.63 -2.95 14.82
N LEU A 291 -21.01 -2.79 13.66
CA LEU A 291 -21.01 -3.79 12.59
C LEU A 291 -19.82 -4.72 12.73
N PHE A 292 -20.09 -6.02 12.60
CA PHE A 292 -19.07 -7.07 12.71
C PHE A 292 -19.17 -8.04 11.53
N SER A 293 -18.08 -8.31 10.87
CA SER A 293 -18.03 -9.35 9.82
C SER A 293 -18.01 -10.74 10.47
N GLY A 294 -19.16 -11.41 10.45
CA GLY A 294 -19.32 -12.76 11.00
C GLY A 294 -19.19 -13.87 9.97
N THR A 295 -19.03 -13.56 8.67
CA THR A 295 -18.93 -14.53 7.58
C THR A 295 -17.91 -14.07 6.52
N GLY A 296 -17.13 -14.99 6.00
CA GLY A 296 -16.06 -14.74 5.03
C GLY A 296 -14.81 -14.22 5.72
N THR A 297 -14.44 -12.95 5.49
CA THR A 297 -13.37 -12.30 6.25
C THR A 297 -13.89 -11.92 7.63
N ILE A 298 -13.71 -12.81 8.59
CA ILE A 298 -14.20 -12.63 9.97
C ILE A 298 -13.33 -11.61 10.71
N GLY A 299 -13.97 -10.78 11.57
CA GLY A 299 -13.26 -9.92 12.52
C GLY A 299 -13.10 -8.46 12.11
N LYS A 300 -13.60 -8.04 10.94
CA LYS A 300 -13.72 -6.61 10.63
C LYS A 300 -14.83 -5.98 11.46
N VAL A 301 -14.57 -4.81 12.02
CA VAL A 301 -15.50 -4.11 12.90
C VAL A 301 -15.56 -2.64 12.54
N SER A 302 -16.75 -2.08 12.45
CA SER A 302 -16.97 -0.64 12.24
C SER A 302 -18.10 -0.13 13.13
N LEU A 303 -18.06 1.17 13.46
CA LEU A 303 -19.10 1.86 14.22
C LEU A 303 -19.93 2.73 13.26
N ILE A 304 -21.24 2.76 13.45
CA ILE A 304 -22.12 3.69 12.75
C ILE A 304 -22.14 5.02 13.52
N GLU A 305 -21.40 6.00 13.06
CA GLU A 305 -21.30 7.32 13.69
C GLU A 305 -22.30 8.35 13.14
N LYS A 306 -22.81 8.12 11.93
CA LYS A 306 -23.76 9.02 11.25
C LYS A 306 -25.02 8.26 10.86
N GLU A 307 -26.15 8.97 10.81
CA GLU A 307 -27.45 8.42 10.43
C GLU A 307 -27.40 7.63 9.13
N PRO A 308 -27.76 6.33 9.11
CA PRO A 308 -27.70 5.46 7.95
C PRO A 308 -28.95 5.64 7.06
N LYS A 309 -29.03 6.71 6.26
CA LYS A 309 -30.23 7.08 5.50
C LYS A 309 -30.47 6.24 4.24
N ASN A 310 -29.44 5.94 3.48
CA ASN A 310 -29.53 5.38 2.12
C ASN A 310 -28.63 4.14 1.93
N TRP A 311 -28.45 3.36 2.96
CA TRP A 311 -27.68 2.13 2.91
C TRP A 311 -28.08 1.13 4.01
N ASN A 312 -27.82 -0.15 3.76
CA ASN A 312 -27.86 -1.20 4.75
C ASN A 312 -26.90 -2.31 4.39
N VAL A 313 -26.77 -3.34 5.23
CA VAL A 313 -25.74 -4.36 5.14
C VAL A 313 -26.25 -5.67 4.58
N LYS A 314 -25.32 -6.43 3.97
CA LYS A 314 -25.52 -7.77 3.47
C LYS A 314 -25.58 -8.79 4.62
N GLU A 315 -26.23 -9.94 4.34
CA GLU A 315 -26.10 -11.13 5.19
C GLU A 315 -24.62 -11.50 5.41
N GLY A 316 -24.24 -11.83 6.65
CA GLY A 316 -22.86 -12.08 7.06
C GLY A 316 -22.18 -10.88 7.71
N VAL A 317 -22.73 -9.67 7.56
CA VAL A 317 -22.42 -8.53 8.43
C VAL A 317 -23.41 -8.54 9.58
N TYR A 318 -22.91 -8.69 10.78
CA TYR A 318 -23.69 -8.69 12.00
C TYR A 318 -23.82 -7.28 12.55
N ILE A 319 -25.00 -6.96 13.07
CA ILE A 319 -25.38 -5.68 13.63
C ILE A 319 -25.56 -5.89 15.12
N LEU A 320 -24.64 -5.36 15.89
CA LEU A 320 -24.64 -5.40 17.35
C LEU A 320 -25.23 -4.08 17.86
N LYS A 321 -26.40 -4.12 18.44
CA LYS A 321 -27.04 -2.96 19.11
C LYS A 321 -26.70 -2.98 20.59
N PRO A 322 -25.80 -2.12 21.11
CA PRO A 322 -25.40 -2.15 22.52
C PRO A 322 -26.52 -1.65 23.47
N LYS A 323 -26.58 -2.22 24.66
CA LYS A 323 -27.24 -1.62 25.81
C LYS A 323 -26.33 -0.58 26.43
N LYS A 324 -26.60 0.70 26.17
CA LYS A 324 -25.72 1.81 26.58
C LYS A 324 -25.52 1.91 28.10
N GLU A 325 -26.44 1.40 28.87
CA GLU A 325 -26.34 1.27 30.33
C GLU A 325 -25.34 0.20 30.81
N LYS A 326 -24.85 -0.65 29.89
CA LYS A 326 -23.88 -1.72 30.19
C LYS A 326 -22.58 -1.55 29.43
N VAL A 327 -22.66 -1.13 28.15
CA VAL A 327 -21.49 -1.04 27.28
C VAL A 327 -21.54 0.19 26.38
N ILE A 328 -20.45 0.97 26.39
CA ILE A 328 -20.27 2.09 25.48
C ILE A 328 -20.07 1.57 24.05
N PRO A 329 -20.77 2.09 23.03
CA PRO A 329 -20.68 1.60 21.65
C PRO A 329 -19.24 1.56 21.08
N THR A 330 -18.45 2.62 21.30
CA THR A 330 -17.05 2.68 20.88
C THR A 330 -16.18 1.67 21.64
N TYR A 331 -16.45 1.46 22.94
CA TYR A 331 -15.79 0.41 23.71
C TYR A 331 -16.08 -0.98 23.12
N LEU A 332 -17.34 -1.27 22.78
CA LEU A 332 -17.75 -2.53 22.14
C LEU A 332 -17.02 -2.71 20.79
N MET A 333 -16.90 -1.66 20.01
CA MET A 333 -16.14 -1.71 18.75
C MET A 333 -14.68 -2.12 19.00
N TYR A 334 -13.98 -1.48 19.93
CA TYR A 334 -12.61 -1.84 20.28
C TYR A 334 -12.48 -3.24 20.89
N LEU A 335 -13.42 -3.63 21.77
CA LEU A 335 -13.47 -4.97 22.34
C LEU A 335 -13.56 -6.03 21.25
N MET A 336 -14.46 -5.87 20.28
CA MET A 336 -14.62 -6.81 19.17
C MET A 336 -13.37 -6.93 18.27
N ARG A 337 -12.51 -5.92 18.24
CA ARG A 337 -11.24 -5.91 17.50
C ARG A 337 -10.09 -6.52 18.29
N SER A 338 -10.18 -6.58 19.62
CA SER A 338 -9.11 -7.03 20.49
C SER A 338 -8.78 -8.52 20.27
N ASN A 339 -7.54 -8.90 20.53
CA ASN A 339 -7.13 -10.31 20.53
C ASN A 339 -7.82 -11.09 21.64
N TYR A 340 -8.20 -10.43 22.74
CA TYR A 340 -9.03 -11.03 23.77
C TYR A 340 -10.34 -11.59 23.18
N MET A 341 -11.10 -10.76 22.46
CA MET A 341 -12.36 -11.20 21.86
C MET A 341 -12.14 -12.18 20.70
N LYS A 342 -11.07 -11.99 19.91
CA LYS A 342 -10.71 -12.92 18.84
C LYS A 342 -10.44 -14.32 19.35
N LYS A 343 -9.72 -14.48 20.45
CA LYS A 343 -9.49 -15.77 21.10
C LYS A 343 -10.82 -16.40 21.55
N LEU A 344 -11.75 -15.61 22.11
CA LEU A 344 -13.03 -16.12 22.60
C LEU A 344 -13.96 -16.64 21.49
N TYR A 345 -13.93 -16.06 20.31
CA TYR A 345 -14.80 -16.51 19.21
C TYR A 345 -14.11 -17.45 18.22
N SER A 346 -12.77 -17.60 18.25
CA SER A 346 -12.04 -18.45 17.30
C SER A 346 -12.51 -19.90 17.29
N ASP A 347 -12.83 -20.45 18.46
CA ASP A 347 -13.26 -21.84 18.61
C ASP A 347 -14.67 -22.10 18.04
N TYR A 348 -15.42 -21.06 17.75
CA TYR A 348 -16.76 -21.13 17.17
C TYR A 348 -16.77 -20.88 15.65
N ILE A 349 -15.60 -20.71 15.03
CA ILE A 349 -15.51 -20.54 13.56
C ILE A 349 -15.78 -21.89 12.90
N VAL A 350 -16.76 -21.92 12.01
CA VAL A 350 -17.14 -23.11 11.25
C VAL A 350 -17.17 -22.80 9.74
N GLY A 351 -17.10 -23.85 8.93
CA GLY A 351 -17.30 -23.78 7.48
C GLY A 351 -16.01 -23.81 6.66
N SER A 352 -16.11 -24.42 5.48
CA SER A 352 -15.12 -24.46 4.41
C SER A 352 -15.90 -24.59 3.09
N PRO A 353 -15.61 -23.79 2.05
CA PRO A 353 -14.51 -22.78 1.92
C PRO A 353 -14.82 -21.41 2.52
N VAL A 354 -16.05 -21.15 3.00
CA VAL A 354 -16.43 -19.85 3.58
C VAL A 354 -16.62 -20.02 5.09
N SER A 355 -15.70 -19.42 5.85
CA SER A 355 -15.76 -19.42 7.32
C SER A 355 -16.86 -18.52 7.84
N SER A 356 -17.50 -18.91 8.94
CA SER A 356 -18.51 -18.12 9.63
C SER A 356 -18.54 -18.40 11.13
N ILE A 357 -19.00 -17.43 11.92
CA ILE A 357 -19.34 -17.60 13.34
C ILE A 357 -20.86 -17.60 13.44
N PRO A 358 -21.51 -18.70 13.86
CA PRO A 358 -22.96 -18.70 14.08
C PRO A 358 -23.33 -17.65 15.14
N MET A 359 -24.30 -16.79 14.83
CA MET A 359 -24.79 -15.77 15.79
C MET A 359 -25.22 -16.36 17.14
N LYS A 360 -25.78 -17.58 17.13
CA LYS A 360 -26.16 -18.30 18.34
C LYS A 360 -24.99 -18.56 19.28
N GLU A 361 -23.84 -18.90 18.71
CA GLU A 361 -22.63 -19.18 19.50
C GLU A 361 -21.96 -17.88 19.95
N LEU A 362 -21.90 -16.87 19.07
CA LEU A 362 -21.38 -15.53 19.43
C LEU A 362 -22.14 -14.95 20.65
N LYS A 363 -23.47 -15.12 20.71
CA LYS A 363 -24.32 -14.66 21.82
C LYS A 363 -23.97 -15.27 23.17
N LYS A 364 -23.50 -16.52 23.20
CA LYS A 364 -23.19 -17.26 24.43
C LYS A 364 -21.79 -16.98 25.00
N ILE A 365 -20.96 -16.27 24.29
CA ILE A 365 -19.59 -15.99 24.72
C ILE A 365 -19.63 -15.25 26.06
N LYS A 366 -18.81 -15.73 26.99
CA LYS A 366 -18.63 -15.08 28.30
C LYS A 366 -17.53 -14.03 28.16
N ILE A 367 -17.85 -12.79 28.46
CA ILE A 367 -16.94 -11.66 28.42
C ILE A 367 -16.84 -10.99 29.79
N SER A 368 -15.74 -10.30 30.00
CA SER A 368 -15.55 -9.43 31.18
C SER A 368 -15.71 -7.97 30.76
N LEU A 369 -16.49 -7.20 31.53
CA LEU A 369 -16.67 -5.77 31.30
C LEU A 369 -16.29 -4.98 32.55
N PRO A 370 -15.50 -3.90 32.40
CA PRO A 370 -15.28 -2.95 33.47
C PRO A 370 -16.48 -2.01 33.62
N SER A 371 -16.46 -1.17 34.68
CA SER A 371 -17.45 -0.11 34.85
C SER A 371 -17.48 0.85 33.63
N LEU A 372 -18.61 1.50 33.42
CA LEU A 372 -18.74 2.49 32.31
C LEU A 372 -17.67 3.58 32.37
N GLN A 373 -17.28 4.03 33.56
CA GLN A 373 -16.21 5.00 33.76
C GLN A 373 -14.86 4.46 33.24
N GLU A 374 -14.54 3.20 33.53
CA GLU A 374 -13.30 2.59 33.04
C GLU A 374 -13.37 2.30 31.53
N GLN A 375 -14.54 1.93 31.01
CA GLN A 375 -14.76 1.83 29.56
C GLN A 375 -14.49 3.17 28.87
N GLU A 376 -14.97 4.28 29.41
CA GLU A 376 -14.74 5.63 28.89
C GLU A 376 -13.24 6.00 28.91
N ARG A 377 -12.54 5.67 30.01
CA ARG A 377 -11.08 5.87 30.11
C ARG A 377 -10.34 5.10 29.02
N ILE A 378 -10.71 3.83 28.79
CA ILE A 378 -10.12 2.98 27.77
C ILE A 378 -10.40 3.54 26.37
N VAL A 379 -11.64 3.95 26.09
CA VAL A 379 -12.02 4.56 24.80
C VAL A 379 -11.20 5.82 24.54
N ASN A 380 -11.07 6.71 25.53
CA ASN A 380 -10.29 7.95 25.38
C ASN A 380 -8.81 7.70 25.07
N ILE A 381 -8.22 6.64 25.60
CA ILE A 381 -6.85 6.24 25.26
C ILE A 381 -6.79 5.70 23.82
N LEU A 382 -7.67 4.76 23.48
CA LEU A 382 -7.65 4.12 22.17
C LEU A 382 -8.03 5.07 21.04
N ASP A 383 -8.95 6.01 21.27
CA ASP A 383 -9.32 7.03 20.28
C ASP A 383 -8.14 7.94 19.91
N LYS A 384 -7.27 8.29 20.88
CA LYS A 384 -6.06 9.07 20.60
C LYS A 384 -5.07 8.29 19.72
N PHE A 385 -4.88 7.01 20.01
CA PHE A 385 -4.03 6.15 19.16
C PHE A 385 -4.64 5.92 17.78
N ASP A 386 -5.94 5.63 17.72
CA ASP A 386 -6.64 5.39 16.46
C ASP A 386 -6.55 6.60 15.54
N LYS A 387 -6.75 7.81 16.08
CA LYS A 387 -6.57 9.07 15.36
C LYS A 387 -5.14 9.23 14.83
N LEU A 388 -4.14 8.94 15.65
CA LEU A 388 -2.74 9.08 15.24
C LEU A 388 -2.36 8.12 14.09
N VAL A 389 -2.81 6.86 14.13
CA VAL A 389 -2.34 5.82 13.22
C VAL A 389 -3.24 5.57 12.01
N ASN A 390 -4.52 5.90 12.09
CA ASN A 390 -5.51 5.58 11.06
C ASN A 390 -6.19 6.81 10.43
N ASP A 391 -6.10 7.99 11.04
CA ASP A 391 -6.75 9.18 10.50
C ASP A 391 -5.98 9.70 9.28
N ILE A 392 -6.64 9.65 8.13
CA ILE A 392 -6.10 10.11 6.83
C ILE A 392 -6.17 11.64 6.67
N SER A 393 -6.79 12.35 7.61
CA SER A 393 -6.92 13.81 7.56
C SER A 393 -5.97 14.55 8.51
N GLU A 394 -5.63 13.95 9.67
CA GLU A 394 -4.84 14.60 10.72
C GLU A 394 -3.74 13.72 11.32
N GLY A 395 -3.76 12.39 11.06
CA GLY A 395 -2.80 11.44 11.61
C GLY A 395 -1.50 11.32 10.82
N LEU A 396 -0.64 10.38 11.22
CA LEU A 396 0.60 10.06 10.49
C LEU A 396 0.39 9.74 9.00
N PRO A 397 -0.69 9.04 8.60
CA PRO A 397 -0.96 8.83 7.18
C PRO A 397 -1.16 10.12 6.39
N ALA A 398 -1.82 11.12 6.99
CA ALA A 398 -2.02 12.43 6.37
C ALA A 398 -0.69 13.18 6.21
N GLU A 399 0.19 13.10 7.21
CA GLU A 399 1.52 13.74 7.13
C GLU A 399 2.39 13.08 6.06
N ILE A 400 2.42 11.75 5.98
CA ILE A 400 3.14 11.01 4.93
C ILE A 400 2.66 11.45 3.54
N GLU A 401 1.36 11.52 3.32
CA GLU A 401 0.79 11.96 2.04
C GLU A 401 1.15 13.42 1.71
N ALA A 402 1.12 14.30 2.71
CA ALA A 402 1.53 15.69 2.54
C ALA A 402 3.03 15.80 2.18
N ARG A 403 3.89 15.00 2.81
CA ARG A 403 5.33 14.95 2.50
C ARG A 403 5.61 14.40 1.12
N ARG A 404 4.87 13.38 0.68
CA ARG A 404 4.95 12.86 -0.70
C ARG A 404 4.61 13.93 -1.72
N LYS A 405 3.53 14.66 -1.55
CA LYS A 405 3.15 15.78 -2.43
C LYS A 405 4.20 16.90 -2.42
N GLN A 406 4.75 17.21 -1.27
CA GLN A 406 5.82 18.19 -1.13
C GLN A 406 7.09 17.73 -1.87
N TYR A 407 7.50 16.47 -1.69
CA TYR A 407 8.61 15.88 -2.42
C TYR A 407 8.40 15.94 -3.94
N GLU A 408 7.23 15.52 -4.44
CA GLU A 408 6.91 15.57 -5.86
C GLU A 408 6.98 17.00 -6.43
N TYR A 409 6.44 17.96 -5.69
CA TYR A 409 6.50 19.37 -6.08
C TYR A 409 7.95 19.85 -6.20
N TYR A 410 8.77 19.66 -5.15
CA TYR A 410 10.16 20.11 -5.17
C TYR A 410 11.00 19.34 -6.17
N ARG A 411 10.81 18.04 -6.32
CA ARG A 411 11.48 17.24 -7.35
C ARG A 411 11.23 17.83 -8.74
N ASN A 412 9.97 18.05 -9.10
CA ASN A 412 9.63 18.59 -10.41
C ASN A 412 10.18 20.02 -10.59
N LYS A 413 10.12 20.85 -9.55
CA LYS A 413 10.66 22.22 -9.59
C LYS A 413 12.18 22.27 -9.74
N LEU A 414 12.91 21.42 -8.98
CA LEU A 414 14.37 21.40 -8.99
C LEU A 414 14.97 20.74 -10.25
N LEU A 415 14.19 19.92 -10.92
CA LEU A 415 14.59 19.18 -12.12
C LEU A 415 14.01 19.77 -13.42
N SER A 416 13.26 20.87 -13.33
CA SER A 416 12.80 21.63 -14.49
C SER A 416 13.85 22.71 -14.84
N PHE A 417 14.51 22.57 -15.98
CA PHE A 417 15.57 23.46 -16.45
C PHE A 417 15.22 24.02 -17.82
N GLU A 418 15.72 25.22 -18.08
CA GLU A 418 15.73 25.78 -19.42
C GLU A 418 16.90 25.19 -20.24
N GLU A 419 16.61 24.72 -21.45
CA GLU A 419 17.62 24.18 -22.35
C GLU A 419 18.49 25.30 -22.86
N LEU A 420 19.83 25.09 -22.84
CA LEU A 420 20.80 26.03 -23.41
C LEU A 420 20.51 26.20 -24.90
N VAL A 421 20.15 27.41 -25.29
CA VAL A 421 20.02 27.77 -26.71
C VAL A 421 21.43 28.06 -27.24
N VAL A 422 22.02 27.10 -27.94
CA VAL A 422 23.24 27.34 -28.72
C VAL A 422 22.81 28.05 -29.98
N ASN A 423 22.95 29.40 -30.01
CA ASN A 423 22.83 30.15 -31.24
C ASN A 423 24.01 29.68 -32.14
N GLY A 424 23.67 28.93 -33.22
CA GLY A 424 24.60 28.44 -34.21
C GLY A 424 25.21 29.58 -35.05
#